data_436aa1b5f07652b40e04db824a56dae1
#
_entry.id   436aa1b5f07652b40e04db824a56dae1
#
_cell.length_a   1.000
_cell.length_b   1.000
_cell.length_c   1.000
_cell.angle_alpha   90.00
_cell.angle_beta   90.00
_cell.angle_gamma   90.00
#
_symmetry.space_group_name_H-M   'P 1'
#
loop_
_entity.id
_entity.type
_entity.pdbx_description
1 polymer ?
#
loop_
_entity_poly.entity_id
_entity_poly.type
_entity_poly.pdbx_seq_one_letter_code
_entity_poly.pdbx_strand_id
1 'polypeptide(L)'
;MTFSEGIATKLKIKDICGTNTVTRSDGRKIHRLLLEHWGKAQMIEVDFGNLVIASVSFLDEAIGQLALRYKRKELVSKLKLRRISSRDKKLLNDIFISRYRQMLQGK
;
A
#
# COMPACT_ATOMS: atom_id res chain seq x y z
N MET A 1 23.06 12.62 12.97
CA MET A 1 22.57 12.30 12.61
C MET A 1 21.72 12.12 12.34
N THR A 2 21.38 12.04 12.06
CA THR A 2 20.60 11.85 11.74
C THR A 2 19.95 11.44 11.31
N PHE A 3 19.58 11.17 11.19
CA PHE A 3 18.90 10.79 10.76
C PHE A 3 17.70 10.37 10.81
N SER A 4 17.31 10.53 11.23
CA SER A 4 16.03 9.95 11.49
C SER A 4 14.95 10.49 10.58
N GLU A 5 15.08 11.64 10.13
CA GLU A 5 14.20 12.12 9.09
C GLU A 5 14.40 11.30 7.83
N GLY A 6 13.31 10.99 7.15
CA GLY A 6 13.34 10.14 5.98
C GLY A 6 13.32 8.66 6.30
N ILE A 7 13.42 8.29 7.60
CA ILE A 7 13.35 6.89 7.99
C ILE A 7 11.93 6.37 7.85
N ALA A 8 10.96 7.13 8.29
CA ALA A 8 9.56 6.74 8.20
C ALA A 8 8.73 7.84 7.56
N THR A 9 7.94 7.45 6.58
CA THR A 9 6.98 8.32 5.93
C THR A 9 5.59 7.81 6.26
N LYS A 10 4.68 8.69 6.63
CA LYS A 10 3.30 8.32 6.96
C LYS A 10 2.36 8.85 5.90
N LEU A 11 1.56 7.96 5.36
CA LEU A 11 0.54 8.29 4.37
C LEU A 11 -0.83 7.99 4.96
N LYS A 12 -1.58 9.03 5.29
CA LYS A 12 -2.93 8.90 5.80
C LYS A 12 -3.89 8.99 4.63
N ILE A 13 -4.46 7.86 4.26
CA ILE A 13 -5.24 7.74 3.03
C ILE A 13 -6.40 8.73 2.99
N LYS A 14 -7.14 8.83 4.08
CA LYS A 14 -8.28 9.74 4.17
C LYS A 14 -7.91 11.19 3.86
N ASP A 15 -6.78 11.63 4.41
CA ASP A 15 -6.33 13.00 4.19
C ASP A 15 -5.84 13.23 2.76
N ILE A 16 -5.15 12.25 2.21
CA ILE A 16 -4.60 12.33 0.87
C ILE A 16 -5.72 12.35 -0.18
N CYS A 17 -6.70 11.48 -0.01
CA CYS A 17 -7.80 11.36 -0.97
C CYS A 17 -8.91 12.37 -0.75
N GLY A 18 -8.95 12.99 0.43
CA GLY A 18 -9.98 13.98 0.75
C GLY A 18 -11.36 13.38 0.97
N THR A 19 -11.44 12.07 1.15
CA THR A 19 -12.71 11.37 1.35
C THR A 19 -12.44 10.12 2.17
N ASN A 20 -13.47 9.64 2.87
CA ASN A 20 -13.36 8.38 3.58
C ASN A 20 -13.85 7.18 2.77
N THR A 21 -14.46 7.43 1.60
CA THR A 21 -14.90 6.35 0.70
C THR A 21 -13.98 6.35 -0.51
N VAL A 22 -13.16 5.31 -0.62
CA VAL A 22 -12.10 5.27 -1.62
C VAL A 22 -12.39 4.25 -2.73
N THR A 23 -11.96 4.60 -3.92
CA THR A 23 -12.20 3.85 -5.15
C THR A 23 -10.87 3.48 -5.83
N ARG A 24 -10.95 2.84 -6.99
CA ARG A 24 -9.75 2.49 -7.78
C ARG A 24 -8.91 3.72 -8.12
N SER A 25 -9.57 4.82 -8.48
CA SER A 25 -8.88 6.05 -8.83
C SER A 25 -8.06 6.58 -7.66
N ASP A 26 -8.62 6.51 -6.45
CA ASP A 26 -7.91 6.88 -5.24
C ASP A 26 -6.72 5.94 -5.01
N GLY A 27 -6.91 4.67 -5.33
CA GLY A 27 -5.85 3.68 -5.22
C GLY A 27 -4.65 4.02 -6.08
N ARG A 28 -4.87 4.48 -7.30
CA ARG A 28 -3.77 4.89 -8.18
C ARG A 28 -3.00 6.05 -7.60
N LYS A 29 -3.70 6.97 -6.96
CA LYS A 29 -3.07 8.13 -6.32
C LYS A 29 -2.16 7.69 -5.19
N ILE A 30 -2.63 6.78 -4.34
CA ILE A 30 -1.83 6.23 -3.25
C ILE A 30 -0.63 5.46 -3.79
N HIS A 31 -0.83 4.65 -4.82
CA HIS A 31 0.24 3.88 -5.43
C HIS A 31 1.37 4.79 -5.93
N ARG A 32 1.00 5.87 -6.61
CA ARG A 32 1.97 6.84 -7.12
C ARG A 32 2.80 7.43 -5.98
N LEU A 33 2.15 7.76 -4.87
CA LEU A 33 2.86 8.29 -3.70
C LEU A 33 3.79 7.25 -3.09
N LEU A 34 3.35 6.00 -3.03
CA LEU A 34 4.19 4.92 -2.52
C LEU A 34 5.45 4.76 -3.36
N LEU A 35 5.32 4.78 -4.68
CA LEU A 35 6.47 4.68 -5.57
C LEU A 35 7.41 5.86 -5.40
N GLU A 36 6.85 7.05 -5.22
CA GLU A 36 7.62 8.27 -5.02
C GLU A 36 8.50 8.19 -3.78
N HIS A 37 7.96 7.65 -2.70
CA HIS A 37 8.67 7.56 -1.43
C HIS A 37 9.48 6.28 -1.26
N TRP A 38 9.27 5.29 -2.12
CA TRP A 38 9.83 3.96 -1.92
C TRP A 38 11.35 3.96 -1.78
N GLY A 39 12.03 4.69 -2.63
CA GLY A 39 13.49 4.75 -2.61
C GLY A 39 14.05 5.74 -1.59
N LYS A 40 13.21 6.59 -1.01
CA LYS A 40 13.66 7.66 -0.12
C LYS A 40 13.46 7.34 1.34
N ALA A 41 12.46 6.54 1.67
CA ALA A 41 12.14 6.20 3.05
C ALA A 41 12.56 4.78 3.36
N GLN A 42 12.98 4.54 4.61
CA GLN A 42 13.27 3.19 5.07
C GLN A 42 11.99 2.44 5.38
N MET A 43 10.98 3.17 5.83
CA MET A 43 9.70 2.61 6.20
C MET A 43 8.59 3.54 5.76
N ILE A 44 7.52 2.96 5.24
CA ILE A 44 6.34 3.72 4.87
C ILE A 44 5.14 3.16 5.62
N GLU A 45 4.50 4.00 6.43
CA GLU A 45 3.28 3.64 7.13
C GLU A 45 2.10 4.14 6.32
N VAL A 46 1.17 3.24 6.04
CA VAL A 46 -0.07 3.59 5.35
C VAL A 46 -1.21 3.43 6.34
N ASP A 47 -1.87 4.54 6.66
CA ASP A 47 -2.92 4.59 7.66
C ASP A 47 -4.29 4.49 7.00
N PHE A 48 -5.03 3.44 7.34
CA PHE A 48 -6.36 3.15 6.81
C PHE A 48 -7.48 3.64 7.75
N GLY A 49 -7.14 4.46 8.74
CA GLY A 49 -8.12 4.89 9.74
C GLY A 49 -9.32 5.59 9.15
N ASN A 50 -10.52 5.21 9.61
CA ASN A 50 -11.79 5.82 9.22
C ASN A 50 -12.09 5.75 7.72
N LEU A 51 -11.60 4.70 7.06
CA LEU A 51 -11.87 4.48 5.64
C LEU A 51 -13.01 3.51 5.42
N VAL A 52 -13.78 3.77 4.37
CA VAL A 52 -14.73 2.83 3.81
C VAL A 52 -14.17 2.44 2.46
N ILE A 53 -13.76 1.19 2.32
CA ILE A 53 -13.21 0.71 1.06
C ILE A 53 -14.36 0.23 0.21
N ALA A 54 -14.71 1.05 -0.77
CA ALA A 54 -15.86 0.80 -1.63
C ALA A 54 -15.64 -0.36 -2.60
N SER A 55 -14.37 -0.68 -2.88
CA SER A 55 -14.05 -1.69 -3.88
C SER A 55 -12.70 -2.31 -3.58
N VAL A 56 -12.62 -3.62 -3.81
CA VAL A 56 -11.36 -4.36 -3.72
C VAL A 56 -10.32 -3.76 -4.68
N SER A 57 -10.79 -3.13 -5.75
CA SER A 57 -9.91 -2.45 -6.71
C SER A 57 -9.02 -1.40 -6.06
N PHE A 58 -9.50 -0.73 -5.02
CA PHE A 58 -8.67 0.23 -4.30
C PHE A 58 -7.43 -0.45 -3.72
N LEU A 59 -7.63 -1.55 -3.01
CA LEU A 59 -6.53 -2.28 -2.38
C LEU A 59 -5.52 -2.76 -3.41
N ASP A 60 -6.01 -3.28 -4.52
CA ASP A 60 -5.15 -3.78 -5.58
C ASP A 60 -4.34 -2.66 -6.23
N GLU A 61 -5.01 -1.57 -6.60
CA GLU A 61 -4.33 -0.45 -7.26
C GLU A 61 -3.37 0.28 -6.32
N ALA A 62 -3.74 0.44 -5.05
CA ALA A 62 -2.92 1.17 -4.11
C ALA A 62 -1.68 0.37 -3.68
N ILE A 63 -1.88 -0.87 -3.33
CA ILE A 63 -0.86 -1.67 -2.65
C ILE A 63 -0.54 -2.96 -3.38
N GLY A 64 -1.58 -3.67 -3.88
CA GLY A 64 -1.38 -4.96 -4.53
C GLY A 64 -0.40 -4.92 -5.69
N GLN A 65 -0.40 -3.84 -6.45
CA GLN A 65 0.50 -3.67 -7.60
C GLN A 65 1.98 -3.68 -7.20
N LEU A 66 2.27 -3.37 -5.94
CA LEU A 66 3.66 -3.39 -5.46
C LEU A 66 4.27 -4.78 -5.55
N ALA A 67 3.44 -5.82 -5.44
CA ALA A 67 3.91 -7.21 -5.53
C ALA A 67 4.46 -7.54 -6.92
N LEU A 68 4.12 -6.75 -7.94
CA LEU A 68 4.65 -6.94 -9.29
C LEU A 68 5.98 -6.24 -9.49
N ARG A 69 6.38 -5.38 -8.55
CA ARG A 69 7.62 -4.60 -8.64
C ARG A 69 8.67 -5.02 -7.64
N TYR A 70 8.24 -5.38 -6.44
CA TYR A 70 9.15 -5.59 -5.31
C TYR A 70 8.96 -6.97 -4.72
N LYS A 71 10.05 -7.52 -4.18
CA LYS A 71 10.02 -8.83 -3.55
C LYS A 71 9.23 -8.76 -2.25
N ARG A 72 8.60 -9.87 -1.89
CA ARG A 72 7.82 -9.96 -0.65
C ARG A 72 8.61 -9.51 0.57
N LYS A 73 9.87 -9.91 0.66
CA LYS A 73 10.74 -9.56 1.77
C LYS A 73 10.87 -8.06 1.92
N GLU A 74 11.03 -7.38 0.80
CA GLU A 74 11.13 -5.93 0.78
C GLU A 74 9.83 -5.27 1.20
N LEU A 75 8.71 -5.77 0.71
CA LEU A 75 7.39 -5.26 1.07
C LEU A 75 7.14 -5.37 2.57
N VAL A 76 7.43 -6.53 3.14
CA VAL A 76 7.21 -6.77 4.57
C VAL A 76 8.07 -5.86 5.43
N SER A 77 9.33 -5.65 5.03
CA SER A 77 10.24 -4.84 5.83
C SER A 77 9.95 -3.33 5.72
N LYS A 78 9.49 -2.87 4.57
CA LYS A 78 9.33 -1.45 4.32
C LYS A 78 7.92 -0.93 4.55
N LEU A 79 6.92 -1.71 4.21
CA LEU A 79 5.53 -1.27 4.25
C LEU A 79 4.85 -1.68 5.55
N LYS A 80 4.30 -0.71 6.27
CA LYS A 80 3.56 -0.95 7.51
C LYS A 80 2.14 -0.43 7.34
N LEU A 81 1.17 -1.29 7.61
CA LEU A 81 -0.23 -0.94 7.50
C LEU A 81 -0.79 -0.66 8.88
N ARG A 82 -1.42 0.49 9.06
CA ARG A 82 -1.98 0.92 10.34
C ARG A 82 -3.49 1.05 10.23
N ARG A 83 -4.17 0.60 11.27
CA ARG A 83 -5.63 0.73 11.41
C ARG A 83 -6.40 0.12 10.24
N ILE A 84 -5.85 -0.90 9.63
CA ILE A 84 -6.54 -1.66 8.59
C ILE A 84 -7.41 -2.72 9.26
N SER A 85 -8.64 -2.91 8.77
CA SER A 85 -9.53 -3.93 9.31
C SER A 85 -9.02 -5.33 9.01
N SER A 86 -9.42 -6.30 9.81
CA SER A 86 -9.05 -7.70 9.58
C SER A 86 -9.54 -8.20 8.23
N ARG A 87 -10.73 -7.76 7.83
CA ARG A 87 -11.29 -8.11 6.53
C ARG A 87 -10.44 -7.59 5.38
N ASP A 88 -10.07 -6.33 5.46
CA ASP A 88 -9.30 -5.69 4.40
C ASP A 88 -7.87 -6.23 4.35
N LYS A 89 -7.32 -6.54 5.50
CA LYS A 89 -5.99 -7.15 5.60
C LYS A 89 -5.98 -8.52 4.91
N LYS A 90 -7.02 -9.31 5.13
CA LYS A 90 -7.15 -10.62 4.50
C LYS A 90 -7.30 -10.48 2.99
N LEU A 91 -8.14 -9.54 2.54
CA LEU A 91 -8.32 -9.28 1.12
C LEU A 91 -7.00 -8.88 0.46
N LEU A 92 -6.25 -8.02 1.13
CA LEU A 92 -4.96 -7.57 0.60
C LEU A 92 -3.96 -8.73 0.51
N ASN A 93 -3.96 -9.61 1.51
CA ASN A 93 -3.10 -10.77 1.48
C ASN A 93 -3.43 -11.69 0.29
N ASP A 94 -4.71 -11.89 0.02
CA ASP A 94 -5.16 -12.68 -1.12
C ASP A 94 -4.73 -12.03 -2.45
N ILE A 95 -4.80 -10.70 -2.51
CA ILE A 95 -4.36 -9.95 -3.68
C ILE A 95 -2.86 -10.15 -3.90
N PHE A 96 -2.06 -10.06 -2.84
CA PHE A 96 -0.62 -10.27 -2.93
C PHE A 96 -0.29 -11.67 -3.48
N ILE A 97 -0.95 -12.68 -2.97
CA ILE A 97 -0.74 -14.06 -3.43
C ILE A 97 -1.04 -14.16 -4.93
N SER A 98 -2.15 -13.56 -5.35
CA SER A 98 -2.55 -13.57 -6.76
C SER A 98 -1.52 -12.84 -7.63
N ARG A 99 -1.02 -11.71 -7.18
CA ARG A 99 -0.04 -10.94 -7.95
C ARG A 99 1.31 -11.63 -8.03
N TYR A 100 1.75 -12.28 -6.95
CA TYR A 100 2.99 -13.05 -6.97
C TYR A 100 2.90 -14.20 -7.96
N ARG A 101 1.76 -14.90 -8.01
CA ARG A 101 1.55 -15.97 -8.98
C ARG A 101 1.60 -15.44 -10.40
N GLN A 102 0.98 -14.30 -10.64
CA GLN A 102 0.97 -13.64 -11.93
C GLN A 102 2.37 -13.30 -12.38
N MET A 103 3.17 -12.77 -11.47
CA MET A 103 4.57 -12.43 -11.76
C MET A 103 5.38 -13.65 -12.14
N LEU A 104 5.19 -14.76 -11.43
CA LEU A 104 5.90 -16.01 -11.72
C LEU A 104 5.48 -16.60 -13.06
N GLN A 105 4.19 -16.54 -13.38
CA GLN A 105 3.67 -17.06 -14.63
C GLN A 105 4.06 -16.20 -15.82
N GLY A 106 4.32 -14.94 -15.60
CA GLY A 106 4.74 -14.02 -16.64
C GLY A 106 6.14 -14.24 -17.13
N LYS A 107 6.85 -15.13 -16.52
CA LYS A 107 8.19 -15.52 -16.96
C LYS A 107 8.12 -16.64 -18.00
#